data_a09496e39c1014cb92d0f3f2d88d63b0
#
_entry.id   a09496e39c1014cb92d0f3f2d88d63b0
#
_cell.length_a   1.000
_cell.length_b   1.000
_cell.length_c   1.000
_cell.angle_alpha   90.00
_cell.angle_beta   90.00
_cell.angle_gamma   90.00
#
_symmetry.space_group_name_H-M   'P 1'
#
loop_
_entity.id
_entity.type
_entity.pdbx_description
1 polymer ?
#
loop_
_entity_poly.entity_id
_entity_poly.type
_entity_poly.pdbx_seq_one_letter_code
_entity_poly.pdbx_strand_id
1 'polypeptide(L)'
;HYTIYDAVHAGFDKIVFVIRESFAKEFIDFVGKYAEGLVETAYCYQSMDKLPGGMPPIEREKPWGTAHAIWSAKEVIDEPFAALNADDFYGSDAFVKAHDFLANEATDQEFGLIGYRLASTLSENGTVSRGICETDSHHHLTAVTECTKIGRQADGSIKDEETGKTLNADDLVSMNFWAFTPKIFEEIERQFVEFYPANKDNLKSEFYIPKVVDKMIKDQIANVRVLKTTAKWFGVTYKEDTPSVNAALAAFDKEGKYLDI
;
A
#
# COMPACT_ATOMS: atom_id res chain seq x y z
N HIS A 1 13.25 -3.43 -7.63
CA HIS A 1 13.20 -4.09 -8.93
C HIS A 1 12.14 -5.19 -8.97
N TYR A 2 12.08 -6.15 -8.01
CA TYR A 2 11.07 -7.23 -7.98
C TYR A 2 9.63 -6.74 -8.13
N THR A 3 9.26 -5.67 -7.44
CA THR A 3 7.93 -5.04 -7.51
C THR A 3 7.64 -4.52 -8.93
N ILE A 4 8.64 -3.91 -9.59
CA ILE A 4 8.53 -3.44 -10.98
C ILE A 4 8.36 -4.63 -11.92
N TYR A 5 9.16 -5.68 -11.76
CA TYR A 5 9.07 -6.90 -12.53
C TYR A 5 7.68 -7.54 -12.43
N ASP A 6 7.18 -7.72 -11.20
CA ASP A 6 5.85 -8.30 -10.97
C ASP A 6 4.73 -7.47 -11.60
N ALA A 7 4.79 -6.14 -11.50
CA ALA A 7 3.81 -5.24 -12.10
C ALA A 7 3.79 -5.37 -13.63
N VAL A 8 4.94 -5.31 -14.28
CA VAL A 8 5.05 -5.43 -15.74
C VAL A 8 4.54 -6.79 -16.22
N HIS A 9 4.91 -7.88 -15.55
CA HIS A 9 4.48 -9.23 -15.91
C HIS A 9 3.02 -9.52 -15.62
N ALA A 10 2.40 -8.77 -14.70
CA ALA A 10 0.96 -8.82 -14.47
C ALA A 10 0.14 -8.04 -15.53
N GLY A 11 0.81 -7.22 -16.37
CA GLY A 11 0.16 -6.49 -17.45
C GLY A 11 0.01 -4.98 -17.19
N PHE A 12 0.58 -4.44 -16.12
CA PHE A 12 0.65 -2.99 -15.94
C PHE A 12 1.59 -2.37 -16.98
N ASP A 13 1.11 -1.39 -17.69
CA ASP A 13 1.79 -0.72 -18.82
C ASP A 13 2.37 0.64 -18.46
N LYS A 14 2.14 1.11 -17.22
CA LYS A 14 2.66 2.37 -16.69
C LYS A 14 2.99 2.26 -15.20
N ILE A 15 4.12 2.81 -14.80
CA ILE A 15 4.52 2.95 -13.39
C ILE A 15 4.73 4.42 -13.06
N VAL A 16 4.06 4.87 -11.99
CA VAL A 16 4.20 6.23 -11.48
C VAL A 16 4.88 6.18 -10.12
N PHE A 17 6.07 6.76 -10.02
CA PHE A 17 6.79 6.89 -8.76
C PHE A 17 6.45 8.20 -8.07
N VAL A 18 5.93 8.09 -6.85
CA VAL A 18 5.74 9.25 -5.98
C VAL A 18 6.90 9.32 -5.01
N ILE A 19 7.76 10.30 -5.19
CA ILE A 19 9.02 10.45 -4.46
C ILE A 19 9.17 11.87 -3.90
N ARG A 20 10.19 12.08 -3.08
CA ARG A 20 10.60 13.44 -2.68
C ARG A 20 11.59 14.00 -3.70
N GLU A 21 11.46 15.27 -4.02
CA GLU A 21 12.37 15.94 -4.94
C GLU A 21 13.84 15.89 -4.49
N SER A 22 14.07 15.90 -3.17
CA SER A 22 15.41 15.92 -2.58
C SER A 22 16.29 14.71 -2.90
N PHE A 23 15.70 13.55 -3.25
CA PHE A 23 16.46 12.35 -3.66
C PHE A 23 16.07 11.83 -5.05
N ALA A 24 15.31 12.62 -5.82
CA ALA A 24 14.78 12.22 -7.11
C ALA A 24 15.89 11.77 -8.08
N LYS A 25 17.01 12.52 -8.15
CA LYS A 25 18.12 12.18 -9.03
C LYS A 25 18.69 10.80 -8.73
N GLU A 26 18.97 10.50 -7.46
CA GLU A 26 19.53 9.21 -7.03
C GLU A 26 18.54 8.08 -7.31
N PHE A 27 17.26 8.30 -7.01
CA PHE A 27 16.21 7.32 -7.27
C PHE A 27 16.07 7.01 -8.76
N ILE A 28 16.01 8.03 -9.61
CA ILE A 28 15.90 7.88 -11.07
C ILE A 28 17.13 7.15 -11.62
N ASP A 29 18.32 7.52 -11.16
CA ASP A 29 19.56 6.89 -11.63
C ASP A 29 19.66 5.40 -11.27
N PHE A 30 19.09 4.99 -10.14
CA PHE A 30 19.23 3.62 -9.61
C PHE A 30 18.01 2.73 -9.89
N VAL A 31 16.80 3.25 -9.72
CA VAL A 31 15.54 2.50 -9.89
C VAL A 31 14.80 2.91 -11.15
N GLY A 32 14.71 4.22 -11.40
CA GLY A 32 13.93 4.77 -12.50
C GLY A 32 14.38 4.27 -13.85
N LYS A 33 15.68 4.28 -14.13
CA LYS A 33 16.24 3.80 -15.40
C LYS A 33 15.96 2.33 -15.68
N TYR A 34 15.87 1.51 -14.64
CA TYR A 34 15.46 0.11 -14.79
C TYR A 34 13.98 0.04 -15.22
N ALA A 35 13.10 0.79 -14.57
CA ALA A 35 11.67 0.82 -14.93
C ALA A 35 11.45 1.38 -16.35
N GLU A 36 12.12 2.49 -16.71
CA GLU A 36 12.05 3.13 -18.03
C GLU A 36 12.46 2.20 -19.18
N GLY A 37 13.29 1.21 -18.90
CA GLY A 37 13.68 0.18 -19.86
C GLY A 37 12.61 -0.89 -20.11
N LEU A 38 11.58 -0.96 -19.26
CA LEU A 38 10.57 -2.01 -19.26
C LEU A 38 9.15 -1.52 -19.56
N VAL A 39 8.80 -0.32 -19.11
CA VAL A 39 7.42 0.16 -19.09
C VAL A 39 7.38 1.69 -19.14
N GLU A 40 6.25 2.28 -19.55
CA GLU A 40 6.04 3.73 -19.42
C GLU A 40 6.24 4.14 -17.95
N THR A 41 7.06 5.17 -17.73
CA THR A 41 7.42 5.59 -16.36
C THR A 41 7.21 7.08 -16.19
N ALA A 42 6.58 7.48 -15.08
CA ALA A 42 6.41 8.86 -14.68
C ALA A 42 6.85 9.10 -13.24
N TYR A 43 7.21 10.33 -12.93
CA TYR A 43 7.66 10.75 -11.61
C TYR A 43 6.80 11.89 -11.10
N CYS A 44 6.30 11.74 -9.87
CA CYS A 44 5.55 12.75 -9.14
C CYS A 44 6.25 13.08 -7.84
N TYR A 45 6.14 14.33 -7.42
CA TYR A 45 6.79 14.77 -6.20
C TYR A 45 5.76 15.06 -5.12
N GLN A 46 5.88 14.35 -4.00
CA GLN A 46 5.12 14.68 -2.80
C GLN A 46 5.71 15.95 -2.18
N SER A 47 5.17 17.11 -2.60
CA SER A 47 5.56 18.41 -2.07
C SER A 47 4.72 18.79 -0.86
N MET A 48 5.34 19.34 0.18
CA MET A 48 4.63 19.89 1.34
C MET A 48 3.97 21.25 1.04
N ASP A 49 4.29 21.86 -0.10
CA ASP A 49 3.74 23.14 -0.53
C ASP A 49 2.52 23.01 -1.43
N LYS A 50 2.30 21.82 -2.03
CA LYS A 50 1.11 21.54 -2.82
C LYS A 50 0.14 20.67 -1.98
N LEU A 51 -0.95 21.28 -1.56
CA LEU A 51 -1.93 20.61 -0.71
C LEU A 51 -3.28 20.47 -1.42
N PRO A 52 -4.00 19.36 -1.18
CA PRO A 52 -5.35 19.17 -1.72
C PRO A 52 -6.28 20.33 -1.35
N GLY A 53 -7.18 20.69 -2.27
CA GLY A 53 -8.13 21.79 -2.08
C GLY A 53 -7.50 23.18 -1.96
N GLY A 54 -6.24 23.35 -2.39
CA GLY A 54 -5.54 24.62 -2.31
C GLY A 54 -5.29 25.11 -0.90
N MET A 55 -5.24 24.20 0.09
CA MET A 55 -4.93 24.55 1.46
C MET A 55 -3.55 25.21 1.56
N PRO A 56 -3.41 26.26 2.40
CA PRO A 56 -2.13 26.95 2.53
C PRO A 56 -1.06 26.00 3.12
N PRO A 57 0.17 26.05 2.61
CA PRO A 57 1.26 25.24 3.17
C PRO A 57 1.62 25.74 4.58
N ILE A 58 2.13 24.82 5.39
CA ILE A 58 2.69 25.10 6.70
C ILE A 58 4.08 24.51 6.78
N GLU A 59 4.95 25.12 7.58
CA GLU A 59 6.28 24.58 7.84
C GLU A 59 6.17 23.29 8.65
N ARG A 60 6.64 22.17 8.07
CA ARG A 60 6.66 20.86 8.71
C ARG A 60 7.77 19.98 8.15
N GLU A 61 8.25 19.06 8.96
CA GLU A 61 9.33 18.15 8.56
C GLU A 61 8.78 16.86 7.91
N LYS A 62 7.63 16.38 8.38
CA LYS A 62 7.02 15.16 7.88
C LYS A 62 6.03 15.44 6.73
N PRO A 63 6.04 14.60 5.67
CA PRO A 63 4.96 14.61 4.67
C PRO A 63 3.59 14.39 5.29
N TRP A 64 2.54 14.77 4.56
CA TRP A 64 1.15 14.65 5.04
C TRP A 64 0.60 13.22 5.05
N GLY A 65 1.39 12.19 4.74
CA GLY A 65 0.99 10.80 4.78
C GLY A 65 0.65 10.21 3.41
N THR A 66 0.18 8.94 3.43
CA THR A 66 0.02 8.11 2.23
C THR A 66 -1.09 8.58 1.30
N ALA A 67 -2.19 9.13 1.84
CA ALA A 67 -3.25 9.67 0.99
C ALA A 67 -2.77 10.91 0.20
N HIS A 68 -1.99 11.79 0.83
CA HIS A 68 -1.39 12.92 0.13
C HIS A 68 -0.36 12.48 -0.92
N ALA A 69 0.40 11.41 -0.63
CA ALA A 69 1.32 10.85 -1.62
C ALA A 69 0.56 10.38 -2.87
N ILE A 70 -0.52 9.62 -2.71
CA ILE A 70 -1.36 9.16 -3.83
C ILE A 70 -1.92 10.37 -4.59
N TRP A 71 -2.48 11.35 -3.89
CA TRP A 71 -3.04 12.56 -4.51
C TRP A 71 -2.00 13.34 -5.33
N SER A 72 -0.72 13.29 -4.97
CA SER A 72 0.34 13.97 -5.72
C SER A 72 0.51 13.45 -7.16
N ALA A 73 -0.06 12.28 -7.47
CA ALA A 73 -0.01 11.69 -8.80
C ALA A 73 -1.24 12.01 -9.68
N LYS A 74 -2.21 12.80 -9.19
CA LYS A 74 -3.49 13.06 -9.85
C LYS A 74 -3.40 13.66 -11.25
N GLU A 75 -2.32 14.38 -11.56
CA GLU A 75 -2.15 15.03 -12.86
C GLU A 75 -1.58 14.11 -13.96
N VAL A 76 -1.15 12.88 -13.55
CA VAL A 76 -0.50 11.93 -14.46
C VAL A 76 -1.21 10.58 -14.50
N ILE A 77 -2.27 10.39 -13.70
CA ILE A 77 -3.08 9.17 -13.64
C ILE A 77 -4.52 9.53 -13.95
N ASP A 78 -5.03 9.04 -15.07
CA ASP A 78 -6.41 9.21 -15.53
C ASP A 78 -7.10 7.87 -15.81
N GLU A 79 -6.41 6.75 -15.59
CA GLU A 79 -6.90 5.37 -15.68
C GLU A 79 -7.01 4.68 -14.30
N PRO A 80 -7.70 3.51 -14.19
CA PRO A 80 -7.66 2.68 -12.98
C PRO A 80 -6.23 2.26 -12.66
N PHE A 81 -5.84 2.29 -11.39
CA PHE A 81 -4.46 2.09 -10.96
C PHE A 81 -4.34 1.34 -9.63
N ALA A 82 -3.19 0.73 -9.43
CA ALA A 82 -2.78 0.17 -8.14
C ALA A 82 -1.90 1.15 -7.37
N ALA A 83 -2.08 1.25 -6.05
CA ALA A 83 -1.26 2.05 -5.15
C ALA A 83 -0.68 1.17 -4.04
N LEU A 84 0.64 1.21 -3.85
CA LEU A 84 1.36 0.36 -2.90
C LEU A 84 2.64 1.05 -2.38
N ASN A 85 3.23 0.49 -1.33
CA ASN A 85 4.50 0.99 -0.81
C ASN A 85 5.66 0.54 -1.71
N ALA A 86 6.63 1.43 -1.94
CA ALA A 86 7.75 1.16 -2.84
C ALA A 86 8.85 0.28 -2.21
N ASP A 87 8.86 0.15 -0.89
CA ASP A 87 9.88 -0.55 -0.08
C ASP A 87 9.47 -1.95 0.39
N ASP A 88 8.28 -2.40 -0.02
CA ASP A 88 7.75 -3.73 0.29
C ASP A 88 7.84 -4.68 -0.92
N PHE A 89 7.97 -5.97 -0.65
CA PHE A 89 7.81 -7.04 -1.63
C PHE A 89 6.42 -7.67 -1.49
N TYR A 90 5.65 -7.67 -2.56
CA TYR A 90 4.24 -8.09 -2.57
C TYR A 90 4.00 -9.45 -3.24
N GLY A 91 4.88 -9.86 -4.16
CA GLY A 91 4.80 -11.11 -4.93
C GLY A 91 3.80 -11.08 -6.09
N SER A 92 4.09 -11.84 -7.13
CA SER A 92 3.43 -11.77 -8.43
C SER A 92 1.91 -12.00 -8.40
N ASP A 93 1.41 -12.96 -7.58
CA ASP A 93 -0.04 -13.22 -7.49
C ASP A 93 -0.85 -12.00 -7.03
N ALA A 94 -0.27 -11.13 -6.20
CA ALA A 94 -0.91 -9.90 -5.76
C ALA A 94 -1.11 -8.91 -6.93
N PHE A 95 -0.10 -8.78 -7.79
CA PHE A 95 -0.17 -7.90 -8.97
C PHE A 95 -1.14 -8.44 -10.01
N VAL A 96 -1.15 -9.76 -10.28
CA VAL A 96 -2.12 -10.40 -11.19
C VAL A 96 -3.55 -10.12 -10.70
N LYS A 97 -3.84 -10.32 -9.41
CA LYS A 97 -5.17 -10.05 -8.86
C LYS A 97 -5.57 -8.58 -8.91
N ALA A 98 -4.62 -7.67 -8.64
CA ALA A 98 -4.87 -6.24 -8.74
C ALA A 98 -5.16 -5.84 -10.20
N HIS A 99 -4.35 -6.32 -11.16
CA HIS A 99 -4.55 -6.04 -12.58
C HIS A 99 -5.89 -6.58 -13.08
N ASP A 100 -6.20 -7.86 -12.80
CA ASP A 100 -7.46 -8.47 -13.23
C ASP A 100 -8.69 -7.73 -12.70
N PHE A 101 -8.64 -7.32 -11.43
CA PHE A 101 -9.69 -6.52 -10.81
C PHE A 101 -9.82 -5.15 -11.48
N LEU A 102 -8.71 -4.43 -11.66
CA LEU A 102 -8.72 -3.10 -12.29
C LEU A 102 -9.22 -3.14 -13.73
N ALA A 103 -8.86 -4.19 -14.48
CA ALA A 103 -9.26 -4.33 -15.88
C ALA A 103 -10.73 -4.73 -16.07
N ASN A 104 -11.34 -5.44 -15.11
CA ASN A 104 -12.64 -6.08 -15.34
C ASN A 104 -13.75 -5.66 -14.37
N GLU A 105 -13.39 -5.19 -13.15
CA GLU A 105 -14.37 -5.06 -12.06
C GLU A 105 -14.35 -3.69 -11.38
N ALA A 106 -13.22 -2.96 -11.43
CA ALA A 106 -13.09 -1.67 -10.77
C ALA A 106 -14.05 -0.62 -11.38
N THR A 107 -14.73 0.10 -10.51
CA THR A 107 -15.60 1.24 -10.87
C THR A 107 -15.41 2.36 -9.85
N ASP A 108 -16.00 3.51 -10.09
CA ASP A 108 -15.99 4.63 -9.13
C ASP A 108 -16.69 4.32 -7.80
N GLN A 109 -17.40 3.20 -7.73
CA GLN A 109 -18.10 2.71 -6.54
C GLN A 109 -17.57 1.36 -6.03
N GLU A 110 -16.60 0.76 -6.73
CA GLU A 110 -16.04 -0.53 -6.36
C GLU A 110 -14.51 -0.48 -6.48
N PHE A 111 -13.82 -0.43 -5.34
CA PHE A 111 -12.36 -0.44 -5.20
C PHE A 111 -11.87 -1.81 -4.75
N GLY A 112 -10.56 -2.02 -4.79
CA GLY A 112 -9.92 -3.25 -4.36
C GLY A 112 -8.88 -3.02 -3.25
N LEU A 113 -8.71 -4.03 -2.41
CA LEU A 113 -7.63 -4.16 -1.45
C LEU A 113 -7.04 -5.56 -1.53
N ILE A 114 -5.75 -5.67 -1.75
CA ILE A 114 -5.09 -6.97 -1.70
C ILE A 114 -4.96 -7.41 -0.24
N GLY A 115 -5.61 -8.53 0.10
CA GLY A 115 -5.62 -9.11 1.43
C GLY A 115 -4.64 -10.27 1.55
N TYR A 116 -3.70 -10.15 2.49
CA TYR A 116 -2.71 -11.18 2.80
C TYR A 116 -3.15 -11.99 4.02
N ARG A 117 -2.79 -13.26 4.07
CA ARG A 117 -2.98 -14.05 5.30
C ARG A 117 -2.06 -13.51 6.39
N LEU A 118 -2.59 -13.29 7.58
CA LEU A 118 -1.84 -12.78 8.74
C LEU A 118 -0.55 -13.57 8.96
N ALA A 119 -0.63 -14.90 8.95
CA ALA A 119 0.53 -15.78 9.16
C ALA A 119 1.67 -15.54 8.15
N SER A 120 1.38 -14.99 6.97
CA SER A 120 2.35 -14.72 5.91
C SER A 120 3.01 -13.33 6.02
N THR A 121 2.66 -12.56 7.05
CA THR A 121 3.15 -11.18 7.24
C THR A 121 3.82 -10.93 8.59
N LEU A 122 4.01 -11.99 9.38
CA LEU A 122 4.66 -11.90 10.70
C LEU A 122 6.19 -11.83 10.56
N SER A 123 6.84 -11.23 11.57
CA SER A 123 8.29 -11.29 11.77
C SER A 123 8.62 -12.33 12.83
N GLU A 124 9.76 -13.00 12.66
CA GLU A 124 10.34 -13.89 13.69
C GLU A 124 11.15 -13.08 14.74
N ASN A 125 11.38 -11.80 14.50
CA ASN A 125 12.25 -10.96 15.31
C ASN A 125 11.49 -10.04 16.28
N GLY A 126 10.15 -10.09 16.26
CA GLY A 126 9.31 -9.32 17.17
C GLY A 126 7.87 -9.14 16.69
N THR A 127 7.16 -8.24 17.36
CA THR A 127 5.77 -7.95 17.02
C THR A 127 5.66 -7.02 15.83
N VAL A 128 4.56 -7.13 15.09
CA VAL A 128 4.25 -6.30 13.92
C VAL A 128 2.91 -5.59 14.08
N SER A 129 2.70 -4.50 13.36
CA SER A 129 1.40 -3.82 13.27
C SER A 129 0.70 -4.20 11.98
N ARG A 130 -0.58 -4.59 12.05
CA ARG A 130 -1.39 -4.97 10.87
C ARG A 130 -2.83 -4.50 11.01
N GLY A 131 -3.41 -4.04 9.91
CA GLY A 131 -4.84 -3.82 9.81
C GLY A 131 -5.58 -5.11 9.51
N ILE A 132 -6.21 -5.71 10.51
CA ILE A 132 -7.06 -6.91 10.35
C ILE A 132 -8.32 -6.51 9.60
N CYS A 133 -8.56 -7.14 8.45
CA CYS A 133 -9.72 -6.88 7.60
C CYS A 133 -10.91 -7.74 8.00
N GLU A 134 -12.04 -7.11 8.26
CA GLU A 134 -13.34 -7.77 8.40
C GLU A 134 -14.12 -7.60 7.10
N THR A 135 -14.76 -8.66 6.62
CA THR A 135 -15.50 -8.64 5.36
C THR A 135 -16.89 -9.21 5.50
N ASP A 136 -17.81 -8.75 4.64
CA ASP A 136 -19.13 -9.35 4.48
C ASP A 136 -19.08 -10.63 3.63
N SER A 137 -20.27 -11.22 3.37
CA SER A 137 -20.42 -12.44 2.55
C SER A 137 -20.05 -12.25 1.07
N HIS A 138 -19.93 -11.01 0.59
CA HIS A 138 -19.51 -10.64 -0.77
C HIS A 138 -18.03 -10.27 -0.85
N HIS A 139 -17.29 -10.47 0.26
CA HIS A 139 -15.89 -10.08 0.42
C HIS A 139 -15.66 -8.56 0.40
N HIS A 140 -16.68 -7.74 0.64
CA HIS A 140 -16.49 -6.31 0.82
C HIS A 140 -15.97 -6.02 2.22
N LEU A 141 -14.99 -5.14 2.29
CA LEU A 141 -14.41 -4.65 3.54
C LEU A 141 -15.46 -3.92 4.36
N THR A 142 -15.70 -4.37 5.57
CA THR A 142 -16.64 -3.72 6.52
C THR A 142 -15.92 -2.96 7.61
N ALA A 143 -14.74 -3.41 7.99
CA ALA A 143 -13.88 -2.74 8.97
C ALA A 143 -12.42 -3.13 8.79
N VAL A 144 -11.54 -2.25 9.25
CA VAL A 144 -10.12 -2.54 9.45
C VAL A 144 -9.78 -2.24 10.90
N THR A 145 -9.39 -3.26 11.64
CA THR A 145 -8.94 -3.12 13.03
C THR A 145 -7.43 -3.11 13.07
N GLU A 146 -6.83 -1.98 13.43
CA GLU A 146 -5.37 -1.88 13.60
C GLU A 146 -4.95 -2.58 14.89
N CYS A 147 -4.11 -3.62 14.76
CA CYS A 147 -3.46 -4.33 15.85
C CYS A 147 -1.97 -4.03 15.80
N THR A 148 -1.41 -3.45 16.87
CA THR A 148 -0.08 -2.83 16.85
C THR A 148 1.03 -3.71 17.39
N LYS A 149 0.71 -4.85 18.03
CA LYS A 149 1.69 -5.74 18.65
C LYS A 149 1.36 -7.21 18.38
N ILE A 150 1.23 -7.57 17.12
CA ILE A 150 0.93 -8.95 16.73
C ILE A 150 2.22 -9.76 16.73
N GLY A 151 2.22 -10.86 17.48
CA GLY A 151 3.36 -11.78 17.54
C GLY A 151 2.93 -13.23 17.66
N ARG A 152 3.83 -14.13 17.24
CA ARG A 152 3.68 -15.58 17.45
C ARG A 152 4.14 -15.94 18.86
N GLN A 153 3.29 -16.63 19.58
CA GLN A 153 3.57 -17.07 20.95
C GLN A 153 4.34 -18.41 20.94
N ALA A 154 4.92 -18.79 22.08
CA ALA A 154 5.67 -20.02 22.23
C ALA A 154 4.86 -21.30 21.96
N ASP A 155 3.53 -21.25 22.13
CA ASP A 155 2.60 -22.33 21.82
C ASP A 155 2.17 -22.36 20.34
N GLY A 156 2.72 -21.45 19.50
CA GLY A 156 2.41 -21.31 18.10
C GLY A 156 1.16 -20.45 17.79
N SER A 157 0.40 -20.04 18.80
CA SER A 157 -0.74 -19.13 18.60
C SER A 157 -0.27 -17.73 18.17
N ILE A 158 -1.14 -16.99 17.48
CA ILE A 158 -0.91 -15.60 17.11
C ILE A 158 -1.77 -14.72 18.00
N LYS A 159 -1.15 -13.71 18.63
CA LYS A 159 -1.88 -12.79 19.52
C LYS A 159 -1.49 -11.34 19.23
N ASP A 160 -2.45 -10.47 19.42
CA ASP A 160 -2.17 -9.06 19.67
C ASP A 160 -1.84 -8.92 21.16
N GLU A 161 -0.59 -8.65 21.47
CA GLU A 161 -0.08 -8.56 22.86
C GLU A 161 -0.62 -7.34 23.60
N GLU A 162 -1.08 -6.33 22.89
CA GLU A 162 -1.66 -5.12 23.50
C GLU A 162 -3.04 -5.36 24.06
N THR A 163 -3.87 -6.11 23.33
CA THR A 163 -5.27 -6.42 23.72
C THR A 163 -5.44 -7.80 24.32
N GLY A 164 -4.46 -8.69 24.16
CA GLY A 164 -4.53 -10.11 24.52
C GLY A 164 -5.41 -10.94 23.58
N LYS A 165 -5.94 -10.36 22.50
CA LYS A 165 -6.82 -11.04 21.54
C LYS A 165 -6.02 -12.08 20.76
N THR A 166 -6.53 -13.32 20.72
CA THR A 166 -6.02 -14.35 19.81
C THR A 166 -6.56 -14.09 18.40
N LEU A 167 -5.65 -14.13 17.41
CA LEU A 167 -5.93 -13.91 16.01
C LEU A 167 -5.80 -15.22 15.23
N ASN A 168 -6.55 -15.35 14.14
CA ASN A 168 -6.46 -16.51 13.28
C ASN A 168 -5.32 -16.32 12.26
N ALA A 169 -4.55 -17.37 12.00
CA ALA A 169 -3.49 -17.38 11.00
C ALA A 169 -3.99 -17.05 9.58
N ASP A 170 -5.26 -17.33 9.32
CA ASP A 170 -5.94 -17.10 8.05
C ASP A 170 -6.70 -15.76 7.97
N ASP A 171 -6.72 -14.97 9.05
CA ASP A 171 -7.27 -13.62 9.01
C ASP A 171 -6.60 -12.83 7.88
N LEU A 172 -7.39 -12.06 7.14
CA LEU A 172 -6.86 -11.22 6.08
C LEU A 172 -6.38 -9.89 6.66
N VAL A 173 -5.23 -9.44 6.19
CA VAL A 173 -4.63 -8.18 6.61
C VAL A 173 -4.31 -7.30 5.42
N SER A 174 -4.45 -5.99 5.61
CA SER A 174 -3.99 -4.98 4.67
C SER A 174 -2.48 -4.78 4.80
N MET A 175 -1.79 -4.83 3.66
CA MET A 175 -0.39 -4.42 3.52
C MET A 175 -0.27 -3.17 2.64
N ASN A 176 -1.32 -2.35 2.62
CA ASN A 176 -1.39 -1.09 1.90
C ASN A 176 -1.23 -1.23 0.38
N PHE A 177 -1.77 -2.33 -0.19
CA PHE A 177 -1.85 -2.53 -1.63
C PHE A 177 -3.31 -2.38 -2.09
N TRP A 178 -3.60 -1.25 -2.70
CA TRP A 178 -4.94 -0.81 -3.10
C TRP A 178 -5.10 -0.81 -4.61
N ALA A 179 -6.34 -0.99 -5.07
CA ALA A 179 -6.76 -0.86 -6.47
C ALA A 179 -7.88 0.19 -6.55
N PHE A 180 -7.64 1.28 -7.26
CA PHE A 180 -8.51 2.45 -7.33
C PHE A 180 -8.84 2.85 -8.76
N THR A 181 -9.93 3.60 -8.93
CA THR A 181 -10.12 4.49 -10.08
C THR A 181 -9.69 5.92 -9.72
N PRO A 182 -9.53 6.82 -10.70
CA PRO A 182 -9.21 8.23 -10.44
C PRO A 182 -10.20 8.96 -9.50
N LYS A 183 -11.39 8.39 -9.26
CA LYS A 183 -12.36 8.90 -8.30
C LYS A 183 -11.78 9.09 -6.89
N ILE A 184 -10.78 8.28 -6.53
CA ILE A 184 -10.10 8.40 -5.23
C ILE A 184 -9.45 9.78 -5.02
N PHE A 185 -8.96 10.43 -6.08
CA PHE A 185 -8.33 11.75 -5.97
C PHE A 185 -9.30 12.83 -5.49
N GLU A 186 -10.54 12.80 -5.98
CA GLU A 186 -11.59 13.73 -5.54
C GLU A 186 -11.92 13.52 -4.06
N GLU A 187 -12.01 12.26 -3.62
CA GLU A 187 -12.30 11.94 -2.23
C GLU A 187 -11.15 12.28 -1.29
N ILE A 188 -9.90 12.05 -1.71
CA ILE A 188 -8.73 12.49 -0.95
C ILE A 188 -8.76 14.02 -0.80
N GLU A 189 -9.04 14.75 -1.88
CA GLU A 189 -9.10 16.21 -1.85
C GLU A 189 -10.21 16.72 -0.91
N ARG A 190 -11.43 16.20 -1.06
CA ARG A 190 -12.57 16.54 -0.22
C ARG A 190 -12.28 16.31 1.27
N GLN A 191 -11.78 15.12 1.60
CA GLN A 191 -11.51 14.73 2.98
C GLN A 191 -10.29 15.45 3.56
N PHE A 192 -9.30 15.82 2.74
CA PHE A 192 -8.16 16.60 3.20
C PHE A 192 -8.58 18.01 3.63
N VAL A 193 -9.50 18.64 2.91
CA VAL A 193 -10.05 19.96 3.28
C VAL A 193 -10.72 19.91 4.66
N GLU A 194 -11.40 18.81 4.98
CA GLU A 194 -11.99 18.59 6.32
C GLU A 194 -10.91 18.29 7.38
N PHE A 195 -9.89 17.51 7.01
CA PHE A 195 -8.82 17.09 7.91
C PHE A 195 -7.87 18.22 8.29
N TYR A 196 -7.52 19.09 7.34
CA TYR A 196 -6.47 20.09 7.47
C TYR A 196 -6.70 21.08 8.64
N PRO A 197 -7.86 21.73 8.80
CA PRO A 197 -8.06 22.72 9.88
C PRO A 197 -7.82 22.17 11.28
N ALA A 198 -8.21 20.92 11.51
CA ALA A 198 -8.08 20.25 12.82
C ALA A 198 -6.67 19.71 13.08
N ASN A 199 -5.84 19.60 12.06
CA ASN A 199 -4.53 18.92 12.15
C ASN A 199 -3.33 19.77 11.76
N LYS A 200 -3.52 20.98 11.22
CA LYS A 200 -2.43 21.84 10.76
C LYS A 200 -1.42 22.21 11.84
N ASP A 201 -1.87 22.34 13.08
CA ASP A 201 -1.03 22.71 14.22
C ASP A 201 -0.27 21.50 14.82
N ASN A 202 -0.62 20.28 14.40
CA ASN A 202 0.09 19.07 14.77
C ASN A 202 1.05 18.66 13.64
N LEU A 203 2.30 19.06 13.72
CA LEU A 203 3.32 18.83 12.70
C LEU A 203 3.65 17.34 12.44
N LYS A 204 3.14 16.43 13.30
CA LYS A 204 3.28 14.96 13.17
C LYS A 204 2.03 14.29 12.61
N SER A 205 0.92 15.02 12.43
CA SER A 205 -0.30 14.45 11.85
C SER A 205 -0.04 13.93 10.45
N GLU A 206 -0.59 12.77 10.16
CA GLU A 206 -0.52 12.15 8.83
C GLU A 206 -1.93 11.78 8.36
N PHE A 207 -2.19 12.06 7.09
CA PHE A 207 -3.43 11.76 6.40
C PHE A 207 -3.27 10.45 5.64
N TYR A 208 -3.76 9.36 6.24
CA TYR A 208 -3.57 8.00 5.76
C TYR A 208 -4.65 7.54 4.80
N ILE A 209 -4.28 6.84 3.73
CA ILE A 209 -5.24 6.30 2.75
C ILE A 209 -6.26 5.32 3.37
N PRO A 210 -5.92 4.44 4.35
CA PRO A 210 -6.92 3.59 4.98
C PRO A 210 -8.04 4.37 5.66
N LYS A 211 -7.76 5.56 6.21
CA LYS A 211 -8.79 6.42 6.84
C LYS A 211 -9.71 7.07 5.81
N VAL A 212 -9.15 7.44 4.66
CA VAL A 212 -9.96 7.97 3.54
C VAL A 212 -10.94 6.90 3.07
N VAL A 213 -10.44 5.69 2.85
CA VAL A 213 -11.25 4.56 2.41
C VAL A 213 -12.30 4.16 3.45
N ASP A 214 -11.94 4.08 4.72
CA ASP A 214 -12.88 3.79 5.82
C ASP A 214 -14.04 4.80 5.85
N LYS A 215 -13.72 6.10 5.66
CA LYS A 215 -14.76 7.13 5.57
C LYS A 215 -15.63 6.96 4.33
N MET A 216 -15.07 6.60 3.18
CA MET A 216 -15.86 6.35 1.96
C MET A 216 -16.83 5.18 2.14
N ILE A 217 -16.39 4.10 2.80
CA ILE A 217 -17.27 2.95 3.12
C ILE A 217 -18.40 3.37 4.04
N LYS A 218 -18.10 4.09 5.12
CA LYS A 218 -19.09 4.59 6.09
C LYS A 218 -20.11 5.55 5.48
N ASP A 219 -19.64 6.41 4.59
CA ASP A 219 -20.48 7.38 3.87
C ASP A 219 -21.20 6.74 2.66
N GLN A 220 -21.01 5.44 2.41
CA GLN A 220 -21.60 4.67 1.30
C GLN A 220 -21.27 5.26 -0.08
N ILE A 221 -20.07 5.82 -0.23
CA ILE A 221 -19.57 6.40 -1.48
C ILE A 221 -19.02 5.28 -2.37
N ALA A 222 -18.28 4.32 -1.78
CA ALA A 222 -17.74 3.17 -2.48
C ALA A 222 -17.64 1.96 -1.57
N ASN A 223 -17.68 0.76 -2.18
CA ASN A 223 -17.29 -0.49 -1.56
C ASN A 223 -15.82 -0.77 -1.82
N VAL A 224 -15.24 -1.65 -1.02
CA VAL A 224 -13.88 -2.14 -1.24
C VAL A 224 -13.88 -3.65 -1.17
N ARG A 225 -13.60 -4.31 -2.27
CA ARG A 225 -13.47 -5.77 -2.32
C ARG A 225 -12.10 -6.21 -1.84
N VAL A 226 -12.05 -7.14 -0.89
CA VAL A 226 -10.81 -7.75 -0.44
C VAL A 226 -10.44 -8.91 -1.34
N LEU A 227 -9.35 -8.72 -2.10
CA LEU A 227 -8.82 -9.67 -3.07
C LEU A 227 -7.75 -10.53 -2.38
N LYS A 228 -8.11 -11.73 -1.99
CA LYS A 228 -7.20 -12.62 -1.28
C LYS A 228 -6.06 -13.10 -2.17
N THR A 229 -4.83 -12.82 -1.77
CA THR A 229 -3.63 -13.34 -2.44
C THR A 229 -3.05 -14.56 -1.73
N THR A 230 -2.38 -15.41 -2.51
CA THR A 230 -1.54 -16.52 -2.01
C THR A 230 -0.07 -16.12 -1.87
N ALA A 231 0.30 -14.94 -2.33
CA ALA A 231 1.65 -14.41 -2.23
C ALA A 231 2.11 -14.25 -0.79
N LYS A 232 3.42 -14.35 -0.58
CA LYS A 232 4.05 -13.94 0.67
C LYS A 232 4.43 -12.47 0.55
N TRP A 233 4.18 -11.74 1.61
CA TRP A 233 4.66 -10.37 1.75
C TRP A 233 5.97 -10.38 2.53
N PHE A 234 6.91 -9.54 2.11
CA PHE A 234 8.16 -9.28 2.83
C PHE A 234 8.37 -7.78 2.95
N GLY A 235 8.64 -7.33 4.17
CA GLY A 235 9.09 -5.99 4.49
C GLY A 235 10.13 -6.06 5.59
N VAL A 236 10.98 -5.06 5.69
CA VAL A 236 12.01 -4.97 6.74
C VAL A 236 11.44 -4.16 7.90
N THR A 237 10.69 -4.81 8.78
CA THR A 237 10.19 -4.19 10.01
C THR A 237 11.32 -4.02 11.03
N TYR A 238 12.15 -5.04 11.16
CA TYR A 238 13.35 -5.07 12.00
C TYR A 238 14.58 -5.23 11.12
N LYS A 239 15.70 -4.63 11.52
CA LYS A 239 16.96 -4.79 10.79
C LYS A 239 17.39 -6.26 10.70
N GLU A 240 17.02 -7.03 11.69
CA GLU A 240 17.25 -8.47 11.79
C GLU A 240 16.43 -9.30 10.78
N ASP A 241 15.38 -8.74 10.18
CA ASP A 241 14.61 -9.38 9.09
C ASP A 241 15.40 -9.38 7.77
N THR A 242 16.34 -8.46 7.57
CA THR A 242 17.07 -8.29 6.31
C THR A 242 17.72 -9.58 5.79
N PRO A 243 18.43 -10.41 6.59
CA PRO A 243 19.02 -11.65 6.10
C PRO A 243 17.99 -12.67 5.60
N SER A 244 16.84 -12.80 6.28
CA SER A 244 15.77 -13.73 5.90
C SER A 244 15.04 -13.27 4.64
N VAL A 245 14.79 -11.98 4.49
CA VAL A 245 14.23 -11.38 3.27
C VAL A 245 15.17 -11.59 2.09
N ASN A 246 16.45 -11.27 2.24
CA ASN A 246 17.43 -11.48 1.19
C ASN A 246 17.55 -12.95 0.78
N ALA A 247 17.53 -13.88 1.75
CA ALA A 247 17.55 -15.31 1.46
C ALA A 247 16.29 -15.77 0.70
N ALA A 248 15.12 -15.25 1.04
CA ALA A 248 13.88 -15.55 0.34
C ALA A 248 13.88 -15.03 -1.11
N LEU A 249 14.34 -13.80 -1.34
CA LEU A 249 14.48 -13.23 -2.67
C LEU A 249 15.51 -14.01 -3.52
N ALA A 250 16.67 -14.31 -2.96
CA ALA A 250 17.68 -15.12 -3.64
C ALA A 250 17.22 -16.56 -3.96
N ALA A 251 16.25 -17.11 -3.19
CA ALA A 251 15.64 -18.38 -3.51
C ALA A 251 14.74 -18.28 -4.75
N PHE A 252 13.97 -17.19 -4.89
CA PHE A 252 13.15 -16.93 -6.07
C PHE A 252 14.01 -16.78 -7.34
N ASP A 253 15.15 -16.11 -7.24
CA ASP A 253 16.09 -15.98 -8.38
C ASP A 253 16.63 -17.34 -8.80
N LYS A 254 17.01 -18.21 -7.84
CA LYS A 254 17.47 -19.58 -8.13
C LYS A 254 16.38 -20.47 -8.73
N GLU A 255 15.12 -20.24 -8.40
CA GLU A 255 13.96 -20.92 -8.98
C GLU A 255 13.62 -20.38 -10.38
N GLY A 256 14.30 -19.35 -10.86
CA GLY A 256 14.06 -18.71 -12.15
C GLY A 256 12.75 -17.93 -12.21
N LYS A 257 12.24 -17.48 -11.05
CA LYS A 257 10.99 -16.68 -10.97
C LYS A 257 11.21 -15.25 -11.44
N TYR A 258 12.41 -14.73 -11.23
CA TYR A 258 12.81 -13.39 -11.61
C TYR A 258 14.09 -13.49 -12.47
N LEU A 259 13.91 -13.36 -13.76
CA LEU A 259 15.01 -13.39 -14.72
C LEU A 259 15.36 -11.95 -15.11
N ASP A 260 16.67 -11.68 -15.17
CA ASP A 260 17.21 -10.39 -15.66
C ASP A 260 16.84 -9.17 -14.79
N ILE A 261 16.73 -9.34 -13.45
CA ILE A 261 16.54 -8.25 -12.50
C ILE A 261 17.84 -7.57 -12.10
#